data_f29cdaaf4ba4c6b0f1a57435c5268314
#
_entry.id   f29cdaaf4ba4c6b0f1a57435c5268314
#
_cell.length_a   1.000
_cell.length_b   1.000
_cell.length_c   1.000
_cell.angle_alpha   90.00
_cell.angle_beta   90.00
_cell.angle_gamma   90.00
#
_symmetry.space_group_name_H-M   'P 1'
#
loop_
_entity.id
_entity.type
_entity.pdbx_description
1 polymer ?
#
loop_
_entity_poly.entity_id
_entity_poly.type
_entity_poly.pdbx_seq_one_letter_code
_entity_poly.pdbx_strand_id
1 'polypeptide(L)'
;MINYDLTQIRAIVFDVDGVLSCSTIPMDSRGEPVRTINIKDGYAIQLAEKHGLRIAIMTGGHNEDIRLRYEYLGVEDVYLSCAVKVRTWEAFKERYGLRDEEIVYVGDDIPDYEVMQLAGRSEEHTSELQSRITI
;
A
#
# COMPACT_ATOMS: atom_id res chain seq x y z
N MET A 1 13.69 -13.81 -8.79
CA MET A 1 12.52 -14.30 -9.56
C MET A 1 11.28 -14.25 -8.68
N ILE A 2 10.20 -13.76 -9.21
CA ILE A 2 8.92 -13.78 -8.51
C ILE A 2 8.34 -15.18 -8.65
N ASN A 3 8.17 -15.85 -7.52
CA ASN A 3 7.77 -17.25 -7.48
C ASN A 3 6.30 -17.40 -7.09
N TYR A 4 5.43 -16.75 -7.83
CA TYR A 4 3.99 -16.85 -7.59
C TYR A 4 3.21 -16.48 -8.87
N ASP A 5 1.97 -16.89 -8.88
CA ASP A 5 1.09 -16.67 -10.03
C ASP A 5 0.48 -15.29 -10.00
N LEU A 6 1.02 -14.39 -10.82
CA LEU A 6 0.55 -13.01 -10.91
C LEU A 6 -0.85 -12.91 -11.51
N THR A 7 -1.32 -13.94 -12.21
CA THR A 7 -2.66 -13.92 -12.81
C THR A 7 -3.76 -14.00 -11.76
N GLN A 8 -3.43 -14.46 -10.55
CA GLN A 8 -4.39 -14.54 -9.46
C GLN A 8 -4.51 -13.23 -8.68
N ILE A 9 -3.61 -12.28 -8.89
CA ILE A 9 -3.60 -11.04 -8.12
C ILE A 9 -4.73 -10.13 -8.59
N ARG A 10 -5.57 -9.70 -7.65
CA ARG A 10 -6.70 -8.83 -7.88
C ARG A 10 -6.57 -7.48 -7.18
N ALA A 11 -5.68 -7.38 -6.21
CA ALA A 11 -5.50 -6.17 -5.45
C ALA A 11 -4.05 -5.97 -5.02
N ILE A 12 -3.66 -4.71 -4.89
CA ILE A 12 -2.36 -4.33 -4.32
C ILE A 12 -2.64 -3.33 -3.20
N VAL A 13 -2.06 -3.59 -2.04
CA VAL A 13 -2.16 -2.71 -0.88
C VAL A 13 -0.79 -2.09 -0.64
N PHE A 14 -0.75 -0.77 -0.52
CA PHE A 14 0.49 -0.02 -0.30
C PHE A 14 0.46 0.67 1.06
N ASP A 15 1.60 0.65 1.73
CA ASP A 15 1.92 1.64 2.74
C ASP A 15 2.36 2.93 2.03
N VAL A 16 2.46 4.03 2.76
CA VAL A 16 2.84 5.32 2.18
C VAL A 16 4.30 5.63 2.47
N ASP A 17 4.66 5.78 3.74
CA ASP A 17 6.00 6.24 4.11
C ASP A 17 7.04 5.16 3.80
N GLY A 18 8.04 5.54 3.02
CA GLY A 18 9.08 4.63 2.58
C GLY A 18 8.70 3.79 1.36
N VAL A 19 7.46 3.86 0.89
CA VAL A 19 6.96 3.11 -0.27
C VAL A 19 6.52 4.06 -1.37
N LEU A 20 5.41 4.77 -1.16
CA LEU A 20 4.90 5.76 -2.12
C LEU A 20 5.44 7.16 -1.83
N SER A 21 6.05 7.36 -0.70
CA SER A 21 6.70 8.58 -0.26
C SER A 21 8.08 8.22 0.28
N CYS A 22 8.94 9.20 0.44
CA CYS A 22 10.27 8.98 0.99
C CYS A 22 10.19 8.56 2.45
N SER A 23 11.16 7.76 2.89
CA SER A 23 11.27 7.38 4.31
C SER A 23 11.88 8.50 5.16
N THR A 24 12.56 9.45 4.52
CA THR A 24 13.07 10.67 5.16
C THR A 24 12.31 11.84 4.58
N ILE A 25 11.48 12.49 5.38
CA ILE A 25 10.61 13.56 4.91
C ILE A 25 10.74 14.77 5.83
N PRO A 26 10.55 15.98 5.31
CA PRO A 26 10.58 17.19 6.14
C PRO A 26 9.36 17.26 7.06
N MET A 27 9.50 18.04 8.09
CA MET A 27 8.45 18.30 9.07
C MET A 27 8.13 19.77 9.05
N ASP A 28 6.85 20.12 9.08
CA ASP A 28 6.44 21.52 9.09
C ASP A 28 6.57 22.13 10.48
N SER A 29 6.20 23.42 10.60
CA SER A 29 6.32 24.15 11.87
C SER A 29 5.38 23.63 12.97
N ARG A 30 4.40 22.80 12.61
CA ARG A 30 3.48 22.17 13.57
C ARG A 30 3.90 20.77 13.96
N GLY A 31 5.02 20.30 13.44
CA GLY A 31 5.48 18.95 13.69
C GLY A 31 4.85 17.90 12.81
N GLU A 32 4.16 18.31 11.75
CA GLU A 32 3.52 17.37 10.83
C GLU A 32 4.42 17.02 9.67
N PRO A 33 4.40 15.77 9.21
CA PRO A 33 5.21 15.37 8.05
C PRO A 33 4.69 16.02 6.77
N VAL A 34 5.61 16.44 5.92
CA VAL A 34 5.30 16.98 4.59
C VAL A 34 5.72 15.96 3.56
N ARG A 35 4.78 15.17 3.08
CA ARG A 35 5.07 14.07 2.17
C ARG A 35 5.22 14.55 0.75
N THR A 36 6.17 13.92 0.05
CA THR A 36 6.35 14.12 -1.37
C THR A 36 5.52 13.11 -2.14
N ILE A 37 5.31 13.39 -3.41
CA ILE A 37 4.61 12.48 -4.31
C ILE A 37 5.55 12.05 -5.43
N ASN A 38 5.34 10.85 -5.93
CA ASN A 38 6.05 10.35 -7.10
C ASN A 38 5.06 10.31 -8.27
N ILE A 39 5.34 11.10 -9.29
CA ILE A 39 4.43 11.27 -10.43
C ILE A 39 4.30 9.96 -11.21
N LYS A 40 5.38 9.21 -11.34
CA LYS A 40 5.35 7.94 -12.08
C LYS A 40 4.53 6.88 -11.33
N ASP A 41 4.68 6.81 -10.02
CA ASP A 41 3.87 5.92 -9.19
C ASP A 41 2.39 6.29 -9.29
N GLY A 42 2.09 7.59 -9.26
CA GLY A 42 0.71 8.07 -9.40
C GLY A 42 0.10 7.65 -10.73
N TYR A 43 0.85 7.78 -11.81
CA TYR A 43 0.39 7.35 -13.12
C TYR A 43 0.13 5.83 -13.16
N ALA A 44 1.04 5.06 -12.59
CA ALA A 44 0.92 3.59 -12.54
C ALA A 44 -0.32 3.16 -11.73
N ILE A 45 -0.58 3.84 -10.62
CA ILE A 45 -1.77 3.55 -9.79
C ILE A 45 -3.04 3.83 -10.58
N GLN A 46 -3.13 4.96 -11.26
CA GLN A 46 -4.29 5.29 -12.09
C GLN A 46 -4.50 4.24 -13.18
N LEU A 47 -3.42 3.84 -13.84
CA LEU A 47 -3.49 2.86 -14.91
C LEU A 47 -3.97 1.50 -14.40
N ALA A 48 -3.46 1.07 -13.24
CA ALA A 48 -3.86 -0.18 -12.63
C ALA A 48 -5.36 -0.19 -12.28
N GLU A 49 -5.84 0.91 -11.70
CA GLU A 49 -7.27 1.04 -11.39
C GLU A 49 -8.13 0.99 -12.65
N LYS A 50 -7.71 1.63 -13.71
CA LYS A 50 -8.44 1.60 -14.98
C LYS A 50 -8.52 0.21 -15.57
N HIS A 51 -7.55 -0.63 -15.31
CA HIS A 51 -7.51 -2.00 -15.81
C HIS A 51 -8.12 -3.02 -14.84
N GLY A 52 -8.79 -2.55 -13.82
CA GLY A 52 -9.57 -3.41 -12.92
C GLY A 52 -8.80 -3.99 -11.74
N LEU A 53 -7.56 -3.58 -11.55
CA LEU A 53 -6.80 -3.98 -10.38
C LEU A 53 -7.15 -3.05 -9.21
N ARG A 54 -7.61 -3.63 -8.10
CA ARG A 54 -7.98 -2.81 -6.95
C ARG A 54 -6.75 -2.36 -6.19
N ILE A 55 -6.67 -1.06 -5.90
CA ILE A 55 -5.58 -0.48 -5.13
C ILE A 55 -6.13 0.00 -3.79
N ALA A 56 -5.41 -0.25 -2.72
CA ALA A 56 -5.73 0.27 -1.40
C ALA A 56 -4.48 0.86 -0.75
N ILE A 57 -4.70 1.87 0.06
CA ILE A 57 -3.66 2.51 0.85
C ILE A 57 -3.95 2.22 2.32
N MET A 58 -2.98 1.68 3.03
CA MET A 58 -3.07 1.43 4.46
C MET A 58 -1.84 2.04 5.14
N THR A 59 -2.06 3.11 5.90
CA THR A 59 -0.96 3.85 6.50
C THR A 59 -1.24 4.20 7.95
N GLY A 60 -0.18 4.26 8.75
CA GLY A 60 -0.26 4.82 10.11
C GLY A 60 -0.39 6.33 10.13
N GLY A 61 -0.11 6.99 9.02
CA GLY A 61 -0.28 8.44 8.91
C GLY A 61 -1.73 8.86 9.04
N HIS A 62 -1.94 10.07 9.57
CA HIS A 62 -3.30 10.56 9.85
C HIS A 62 -3.68 11.79 9.03
N ASN A 63 -2.78 12.32 8.22
CA ASN A 63 -3.01 13.56 7.49
C ASN A 63 -3.97 13.34 6.33
N GLU A 64 -4.99 14.18 6.22
CA GLU A 64 -5.99 14.09 5.15
C GLU A 64 -5.41 14.36 3.76
N ASP A 65 -4.26 15.00 3.66
CA ASP A 65 -3.59 15.19 2.38
C ASP A 65 -3.24 13.87 1.69
N ILE A 66 -2.99 12.82 2.48
CA ILE A 66 -2.79 11.47 1.94
C ILE A 66 -4.05 11.02 1.21
N ARG A 67 -5.21 11.16 1.86
CA ARG A 67 -6.49 10.78 1.24
C ARG A 67 -6.76 11.57 -0.02
N LEU A 68 -6.55 12.88 0.03
CA LEU A 68 -6.78 13.75 -1.13
C LEU A 68 -5.92 13.31 -2.31
N ARG A 69 -4.65 13.01 -2.07
CA ARG A 69 -3.73 12.60 -3.14
C ARG A 69 -4.19 11.31 -3.82
N TYR A 70 -4.50 10.29 -3.03
CA TYR A 70 -4.78 8.97 -3.60
C TYR A 70 -6.21 8.85 -4.13
N GLU A 71 -7.17 9.53 -3.54
CA GLU A 71 -8.51 9.62 -4.12
C GLU A 71 -8.48 10.34 -5.47
N TYR A 72 -7.65 11.37 -5.61
CA TYR A 72 -7.45 12.03 -6.90
C TYR A 72 -6.95 11.05 -7.97
N LEU A 73 -6.16 10.06 -7.59
CA LEU A 73 -5.65 9.03 -8.50
C LEU A 73 -6.67 7.93 -8.80
N GLY A 74 -7.82 7.95 -8.16
CA GLY A 74 -8.87 6.95 -8.36
C GLY A 74 -8.91 5.86 -7.30
N VAL A 75 -8.10 5.97 -6.25
CA VAL A 75 -8.10 4.98 -5.16
C VAL A 75 -9.28 5.25 -4.23
N GLU A 76 -10.18 4.29 -4.11
CA GLU A 76 -11.34 4.41 -3.23
C GLU A 76 -11.03 4.02 -1.79
N ASP A 77 -10.06 3.17 -1.59
CA ASP A 77 -9.78 2.54 -0.30
C ASP A 77 -8.52 3.12 0.30
N VAL A 78 -8.67 4.26 0.98
CA VAL A 78 -7.58 4.94 1.68
C VAL A 78 -7.87 4.87 3.17
N TYR A 79 -7.05 4.11 3.87
CA TYR A 79 -7.19 3.87 5.31
C TYR A 79 -6.07 4.60 6.05
N LEU A 80 -6.43 5.63 6.78
CA LEU A 80 -5.51 6.43 7.59
C LEU A 80 -5.51 5.93 9.03
N SER A 81 -4.48 6.29 9.76
CA SER A 81 -4.36 5.97 11.19
C SER A 81 -4.47 4.48 11.49
N CYS A 82 -3.92 3.66 10.62
CA CYS A 82 -3.95 2.21 10.77
C CYS A 82 -2.87 1.76 11.75
N ALA A 83 -3.17 1.80 13.04
CA ALA A 83 -2.26 1.30 14.07
C ALA A 83 -2.14 -0.23 14.01
N VAL A 84 -3.25 -0.90 13.70
CA VAL A 84 -3.29 -2.36 13.58
C VAL A 84 -3.75 -2.71 12.16
N LYS A 85 -2.79 -2.88 11.27
CA LYS A 85 -3.08 -3.08 9.84
C LYS A 85 -3.79 -4.40 9.55
N VAL A 86 -3.63 -5.41 10.38
CA VAL A 86 -4.30 -6.70 10.19
C VAL A 86 -5.83 -6.53 10.20
N ARG A 87 -6.35 -5.69 11.07
CA ARG A 87 -7.81 -5.44 11.12
C ARG A 87 -8.30 -4.78 9.84
N THR A 88 -7.56 -3.80 9.34
CA THR A 88 -7.90 -3.12 8.10
C THR A 88 -7.81 -4.08 6.92
N TRP A 89 -6.80 -4.92 6.92
CA TRP A 89 -6.61 -5.98 5.92
C TRP A 89 -7.82 -6.91 5.84
N GLU A 90 -8.28 -7.39 7.00
CA GLU A 90 -9.45 -8.28 7.02
C GLU A 90 -10.73 -7.56 6.55
N ALA A 91 -10.92 -6.30 6.95
CA ALA A 91 -12.06 -5.52 6.50
C ALA A 91 -12.04 -5.29 4.98
N PHE A 92 -10.88 -5.02 4.44
CA PHE A 92 -10.69 -4.83 3.00
C PHE A 92 -11.02 -6.11 2.22
N LYS A 93 -10.52 -7.23 2.69
CA LYS A 93 -10.81 -8.54 2.08
C LYS A 93 -12.31 -8.83 2.09
N GLU A 94 -12.96 -8.60 3.22
CA GLU A 94 -14.39 -8.84 3.34
C GLU A 94 -15.19 -7.95 2.41
N ARG A 95 -14.80 -6.69 2.30
CA ARG A 95 -15.51 -5.73 1.45
C ARG A 95 -15.55 -6.17 -0.01
N TYR A 96 -14.48 -6.76 -0.50
CA TYR A 96 -14.35 -7.11 -1.92
C TYR A 96 -14.34 -8.61 -2.20
N GLY A 97 -14.55 -9.43 -1.19
CA GLY A 97 -14.57 -10.87 -1.35
C GLY A 97 -13.20 -11.43 -1.80
N LEU A 98 -12.13 -10.89 -1.25
CA LEU A 98 -10.78 -11.28 -1.61
C LEU A 98 -10.20 -12.33 -0.67
N ARG A 99 -9.32 -13.17 -1.22
CA ARG A 99 -8.52 -14.11 -0.44
C ARG A 99 -7.12 -13.55 -0.27
N ASP A 100 -6.42 -13.95 0.77
CA ASP A 100 -5.06 -13.48 1.03
C ASP A 100 -4.14 -13.64 -0.18
N GLU A 101 -4.22 -14.76 -0.86
CA GLU A 101 -3.37 -15.07 -2.01
C GLU A 101 -3.67 -14.23 -3.25
N GLU A 102 -4.76 -13.49 -3.25
CA GLU A 102 -5.12 -12.60 -4.35
C GLU A 102 -4.61 -11.17 -4.16
N ILE A 103 -3.92 -10.90 -3.07
CA ILE A 103 -3.49 -9.55 -2.71
C ILE A 103 -1.98 -9.50 -2.54
N VAL A 104 -1.35 -8.51 -3.15
CA VAL A 104 0.05 -8.18 -2.91
C VAL A 104 0.11 -7.01 -1.92
N TYR A 105 0.94 -7.12 -0.91
CA TYR A 105 1.18 -6.03 0.03
C TYR A 105 2.59 -5.49 -0.15
N VAL A 106 2.71 -4.18 -0.22
CA VAL A 106 3.98 -3.48 -0.36
C VAL A 106 4.19 -2.59 0.86
N GLY A 107 5.13 -2.96 1.70
CA GLY A 107 5.46 -2.24 2.92
C GLY A 107 6.93 -2.43 3.27
N ASP A 108 7.45 -1.59 4.15
CA ASP A 108 8.88 -1.58 4.46
C ASP A 108 9.19 -1.53 5.95
N ASP A 109 8.19 -1.59 6.82
CA ASP A 109 8.40 -1.34 8.24
C ASP A 109 7.86 -2.49 9.10
N ILE A 110 8.28 -2.51 10.35
CA ILE A 110 7.86 -3.50 11.34
C ILE A 110 6.33 -3.57 11.47
N PRO A 111 5.59 -2.45 11.51
CA PRO A 111 4.14 -2.51 11.57
C PRO A 111 3.49 -3.27 10.42
N ASP A 112 4.19 -3.44 9.30
CA ASP A 112 3.67 -4.13 8.12
C ASP A 112 3.87 -5.65 8.18
N TYR A 113 4.69 -6.11 9.11
CA TYR A 113 5.16 -7.50 9.13
C TYR A 113 4.03 -8.51 9.21
N GLU A 114 3.06 -8.30 10.09
CA GLU A 114 1.96 -9.25 10.26
C GLU A 114 1.11 -9.33 9.00
N VAL A 115 0.82 -8.20 8.37
CA VAL A 115 0.06 -8.17 7.12
C VAL A 115 0.84 -8.83 6.00
N MET A 116 2.14 -8.57 5.93
CA MET A 116 2.98 -9.17 4.90
C MET A 116 3.02 -10.69 5.00
N GLN A 117 2.86 -11.24 6.19
CA GLN A 117 2.77 -12.69 6.36
C GLN A 117 1.45 -13.26 5.84
N LEU A 118 0.38 -12.47 5.86
CA LEU A 118 -0.92 -12.91 5.38
C LEU A 118 -1.04 -12.81 3.87
N ALA A 119 -0.42 -11.80 3.27
CA ALA A 119 -0.51 -11.56 1.82
C ALA A 119 -0.06 -12.77 1.02
N GLY A 120 -0.56 -12.88 -0.18
CA GLY A 120 -0.29 -14.02 -1.05
C GLY A 120 1.17 -14.24 -1.38
N ARG A 121 2.02 -13.24 -1.20
CA ARG A 121 3.46 -13.34 -1.46
C ARG A 121 4.28 -13.06 -0.22
N SER A 122 3.78 -13.52 0.87
CA SER A 122 4.28 -13.13 2.17
C SER A 122 5.53 -13.88 2.62
N GLU A 123 5.88 -14.99 2.02
CA GLU A 123 7.06 -15.73 2.41
C GLU A 123 8.37 -14.98 2.16
N GLU A 124 8.34 -13.95 1.33
CA GLU A 124 9.49 -13.09 1.09
C GLU A 124 9.26 -11.71 1.69
N HIS A 125 9.08 -11.64 2.98
CA HIS A 125 8.85 -10.37 3.67
C HIS A 125 10.10 -9.59 3.87
N THR A 126 10.92 -9.47 2.92
CA THR A 126 12.21 -8.83 3.07
C THR A 126 12.24 -7.57 2.25
N SER A 127 13.23 -6.75 2.52
CA SER A 127 13.51 -5.60 1.67
C SER A 127 13.81 -6.03 0.24
N GLU A 128 14.26 -7.26 0.05
CA GLU A 128 14.51 -7.79 -1.28
C GLU A 128 13.21 -7.93 -2.06
N LEU A 129 12.18 -8.50 -1.48
CA LEU A 129 10.88 -8.62 -2.11
C LEU A 129 10.32 -7.24 -2.42
N GLN A 130 10.40 -6.35 -1.46
CA GLN A 130 9.94 -4.99 -1.63
C GLN A 130 10.65 -4.28 -2.77
N SER A 131 11.97 -4.45 -2.89
CA SER A 131 12.73 -3.86 -3.97
C SER A 131 12.27 -4.32 -5.36
N ARG A 132 11.72 -5.52 -5.44
CA ARG A 132 11.21 -6.06 -6.71
C ARG A 132 9.82 -5.55 -7.05
N ILE A 133 9.04 -5.20 -6.04
CA ILE A 133 7.65 -4.77 -6.20
C ILE A 133 7.55 -3.25 -6.28
N THR A 134 8.33 -2.57 -5.46
CA THR A 134 8.37 -1.10 -5.43
C THR A 134 9.32 -0.62 -6.51
N ILE A 135 8.81 -0.01 -7.49
CA ILE A 135 9.62 0.42 -8.64
C ILE A 135 9.88 1.91 -8.60
#